data_0310026fe1df27cd8fe80eab57806548
#
_entry.id   0310026fe1df27cd8fe80eab57806548
#
_cell.length_a   1.000
_cell.length_b   1.000
_cell.length_c   1.000
_cell.angle_alpha   90.00
_cell.angle_beta   90.00
_cell.angle_gamma   90.00
#
_symmetry.space_group_name_H-M   'P 1'
#
loop_
_entity.id
_entity.type
_entity.pdbx_description
1 polymer ?
#
loop_
_entity_poly.entity_id
_entity_poly.type
_entity_poly.pdbx_seq_one_letter_code
_entity_poly.pdbx_strand_id
1 'polypeptide(L)'
;MMVHYDPEFYRGKRVFVTGHTGFKGSWLCKMLLMAGAEVTGYSLQPPTQPNLFSIAGVEGKMHSVIGDIRDFDALKAAFDAAQPDIVLHLAAQPIVRDSYKDPRYTYETNVMGTVNLLECVRLAQQQGRAPRSVLNVTTDKVYHNNEWAWGYRENEPLDGFDPYSNSKSCSELATHSYINSFFADKTVAVSTARAGNVIGGGDFANDRIIPDCVRDDAVVG
;
A
#
# COMPACT_ATOMS: atom_id res chain seq x y z
N MET A 1 2.04 -23.06 -11.96
CA MET A 1 0.61 -22.98 -11.65
C MET A 1 0.14 -21.60 -12.05
N MET A 2 -0.65 -21.44 -13.11
CA MET A 2 -1.23 -20.13 -13.45
C MET A 2 -2.27 -19.81 -12.39
N VAL A 3 -2.06 -18.71 -11.65
CA VAL A 3 -3.08 -18.16 -10.76
C VAL A 3 -4.14 -17.53 -11.66
N HIS A 4 -5.29 -18.15 -11.79
CA HIS A 4 -6.44 -17.54 -12.43
C HIS A 4 -6.98 -16.46 -11.52
N TYR A 5 -7.03 -15.21 -12.00
CA TYR A 5 -7.79 -14.14 -11.34
C TYR A 5 -9.27 -14.52 -11.40
N ASP A 6 -9.85 -14.75 -10.22
CA ASP A 6 -11.27 -15.01 -10.07
C ASP A 6 -11.93 -13.74 -9.47
N PRO A 7 -12.61 -12.92 -10.27
CA PRO A 7 -13.29 -11.73 -9.77
C PRO A 7 -14.40 -12.06 -8.77
N GLU A 8 -15.02 -13.24 -8.86
CA GLU A 8 -16.08 -13.67 -7.92
C GLU A 8 -15.53 -13.90 -6.50
N PHE A 9 -14.21 -14.13 -6.36
CA PHE A 9 -13.56 -14.26 -5.05
C PHE A 9 -13.80 -13.06 -4.13
N TYR A 10 -13.89 -11.85 -4.69
CA TYR A 10 -14.05 -10.62 -3.91
C TYR A 10 -15.53 -10.25 -3.64
N ARG A 11 -16.48 -10.89 -4.28
CA ARG A 11 -17.90 -10.57 -4.14
C ARG A 11 -18.34 -10.62 -2.68
N GLY A 12 -18.89 -9.51 -2.16
CA GLY A 12 -19.37 -9.38 -0.79
C GLY A 12 -18.28 -9.43 0.30
N LYS A 13 -16.99 -9.43 -0.07
CA LYS A 13 -15.91 -9.34 0.92
C LYS A 13 -15.64 -7.87 1.30
N ARG A 14 -15.44 -7.64 2.59
CA ARG A 14 -15.06 -6.34 3.14
C ARG A 14 -13.55 -6.17 2.99
N VAL A 15 -13.15 -5.24 2.15
CA VAL A 15 -11.73 -4.98 1.85
C VAL A 15 -11.32 -3.61 2.37
N PHE A 16 -10.33 -3.58 3.26
CA PHE A 16 -9.74 -2.34 3.76
C PHE A 16 -8.48 -1.99 2.96
N VAL A 17 -8.49 -0.82 2.32
CA VAL A 17 -7.40 -0.37 1.45
C VAL A 17 -6.79 0.90 2.02
N THR A 18 -5.53 0.86 2.47
CA THR A 18 -4.82 2.10 2.83
C THR A 18 -4.16 2.71 1.58
N GLY A 19 -4.13 4.03 1.49
CA GLY A 19 -3.58 4.71 0.30
C GLY A 19 -4.52 4.70 -0.91
N HIS A 20 -5.82 4.58 -0.69
CA HIS A 20 -6.85 4.45 -1.74
C HIS A 20 -6.99 5.67 -2.65
N THR A 21 -6.61 6.86 -2.20
CA THR A 21 -6.66 8.11 -3.00
C THR A 21 -5.47 8.27 -3.94
N GLY A 22 -4.40 7.48 -3.73
CA GLY A 22 -3.21 7.48 -4.59
C GLY A 22 -3.45 6.75 -5.92
N PHE A 23 -2.50 6.87 -6.85
CA PHE A 23 -2.57 6.27 -8.19
C PHE A 23 -2.89 4.76 -8.16
N LYS A 24 -2.03 3.96 -7.51
CA LYS A 24 -2.24 2.50 -7.41
C LYS A 24 -3.48 2.13 -6.63
N GLY A 25 -3.74 2.84 -5.52
CA GLY A 25 -4.91 2.60 -4.67
C GLY A 25 -6.22 2.85 -5.41
N SER A 26 -6.29 3.89 -6.23
CA SER A 26 -7.48 4.21 -7.03
C SER A 26 -7.80 3.12 -8.07
N TRP A 27 -6.77 2.61 -8.79
CA TRP A 27 -6.95 1.48 -9.70
C TRP A 27 -7.41 0.23 -8.97
N LEU A 28 -6.78 -0.08 -7.83
CA LEU A 28 -7.14 -1.26 -7.03
C LEU A 28 -8.57 -1.17 -6.51
N CYS A 29 -8.97 -0.02 -5.95
CA CYS A 29 -10.35 0.21 -5.52
C CYS A 29 -11.35 0.05 -6.67
N LYS A 30 -11.03 0.57 -7.86
CA LYS A 30 -11.88 0.39 -9.06
C LYS A 30 -12.06 -1.09 -9.40
N MET A 31 -10.99 -1.87 -9.41
CA MET A 31 -11.04 -3.30 -9.70
C MET A 31 -11.84 -4.07 -8.64
N LEU A 32 -11.63 -3.78 -7.35
CA LEU A 32 -12.35 -4.41 -6.25
C LEU A 32 -13.86 -4.13 -6.30
N LEU A 33 -14.23 -2.88 -6.57
CA LEU A 33 -15.63 -2.50 -6.73
C LEU A 33 -16.29 -3.21 -7.92
N MET A 34 -15.58 -3.33 -9.05
CA MET A 34 -16.06 -4.10 -10.22
C MET A 34 -16.20 -5.59 -9.91
N ALA A 35 -15.39 -6.14 -9.01
CA ALA A 35 -15.46 -7.51 -8.53
C ALA A 35 -16.51 -7.71 -7.41
N GLY A 36 -17.28 -6.67 -7.07
CA GLY A 36 -18.36 -6.74 -6.09
C GLY A 36 -17.92 -6.74 -4.62
N ALA A 37 -16.70 -6.24 -4.32
CA ALA A 37 -16.23 -6.06 -2.96
C ALA A 37 -16.89 -4.86 -2.27
N GLU A 38 -17.02 -4.92 -0.94
CA GLU A 38 -17.34 -3.79 -0.08
C GLU A 38 -16.03 -3.11 0.34
N VAL A 39 -15.70 -1.96 -0.26
CA VAL A 39 -14.40 -1.31 -0.09
C VAL A 39 -14.47 -0.18 0.91
N THR A 40 -13.63 -0.25 1.96
CA THR A 40 -13.33 0.88 2.84
C THR A 40 -11.89 1.33 2.58
N GLY A 41 -11.72 2.60 2.24
CA GLY A 41 -10.40 3.21 2.03
C GLY A 41 -10.01 4.11 3.19
N TYR A 42 -8.72 4.13 3.56
CA TYR A 42 -8.12 5.03 4.55
C TYR A 42 -6.86 5.68 3.97
N SER A 43 -6.83 6.99 3.84
CA SER A 43 -5.71 7.71 3.21
C SER A 43 -5.79 9.21 3.47
N LEU A 44 -4.70 9.91 3.24
CA LEU A 44 -4.73 11.37 3.06
C LEU A 44 -5.57 11.75 1.82
N GLN A 45 -5.83 13.04 1.65
CA GLN A 45 -6.43 13.59 0.43
C GLN A 45 -5.63 13.17 -0.82
N PRO A 46 -6.25 13.13 -2.00
CA PRO A 46 -5.53 12.86 -3.25
C PRO A 46 -4.30 13.77 -3.39
N PRO A 47 -3.12 13.20 -3.74
CA PRO A 47 -1.84 13.94 -3.70
C PRO A 47 -1.65 14.91 -4.86
N THR A 48 -2.49 14.85 -5.89
CA THR A 48 -2.37 15.65 -7.13
C THR A 48 -3.70 16.20 -7.58
N GLN A 49 -3.65 17.24 -8.42
CA GLN A 49 -4.79 17.77 -9.14
C GLN A 49 -4.37 18.01 -10.61
N PRO A 50 -4.95 17.26 -11.58
CA PRO A 50 -5.98 16.24 -11.44
C PRO A 50 -5.49 14.98 -10.69
N ASN A 51 -6.41 14.09 -10.31
CA ASN A 51 -6.11 12.82 -9.65
C ASN A 51 -7.00 11.69 -10.16
N LEU A 52 -6.46 10.48 -10.12
CA LEU A 52 -7.17 9.30 -10.60
C LEU A 52 -8.38 8.94 -9.73
N PHE A 53 -8.34 9.18 -8.44
CA PHE A 53 -9.43 8.85 -7.52
C PHE A 53 -10.75 9.51 -7.94
N SER A 54 -10.69 10.81 -8.25
CA SER A 54 -11.86 11.55 -8.77
C SER A 54 -12.23 11.14 -10.20
N ILE A 55 -11.23 11.02 -11.11
CA ILE A 55 -11.46 10.68 -12.53
C ILE A 55 -12.08 9.29 -12.68
N ALA A 56 -11.64 8.31 -11.90
CA ALA A 56 -12.18 6.95 -11.95
C ALA A 56 -13.59 6.83 -11.36
N GLY A 57 -14.10 7.87 -10.70
CA GLY A 57 -15.45 7.91 -10.13
C GLY A 57 -15.67 6.82 -9.06
N VAL A 58 -14.68 6.56 -8.23
CA VAL A 58 -14.75 5.54 -7.18
C VAL A 58 -15.22 6.11 -5.85
N GLU A 59 -15.07 7.41 -5.61
CA GLU A 59 -15.35 8.09 -4.35
C GLU A 59 -16.75 7.81 -3.81
N GLY A 60 -17.79 7.98 -4.65
CA GLY A 60 -19.19 7.74 -4.26
C GLY A 60 -19.62 6.27 -4.21
N LYS A 61 -18.70 5.32 -4.46
CA LYS A 61 -19.00 3.89 -4.57
C LYS A 61 -18.34 3.06 -3.46
N MET A 62 -17.59 3.69 -2.58
CA MET A 62 -16.87 3.07 -1.47
C MET A 62 -16.99 3.92 -0.21
N HIS A 63 -16.67 3.34 0.94
CA HIS A 63 -16.52 4.12 2.16
C HIS A 63 -15.10 4.72 2.20
N SER A 64 -15.00 6.01 1.92
CA SER A 64 -13.71 6.73 1.90
C SER A 64 -13.50 7.50 3.20
N VAL A 65 -12.49 7.12 3.97
CA VAL A 65 -12.07 7.80 5.21
C VAL A 65 -10.77 8.55 4.95
N ILE A 66 -10.80 9.86 5.13
CA ILE A 66 -9.61 10.70 5.04
C ILE A 66 -8.94 10.74 6.42
N GLY A 67 -7.70 10.29 6.47
CA GLY A 67 -6.91 10.22 7.70
C GLY A 67 -5.44 9.89 7.43
N ASP A 68 -4.59 10.16 8.42
CA ASP A 68 -3.16 9.90 8.36
C ASP A 68 -2.84 8.53 8.95
N ILE A 69 -2.08 7.70 8.24
CA ILE A 69 -1.65 6.36 8.71
C ILE A 69 -0.78 6.43 9.97
N ARG A 70 -0.20 7.59 10.28
CA ARG A 70 0.58 7.85 11.50
C ARG A 70 -0.29 8.06 12.73
N ASP A 71 -1.55 8.46 12.53
CA ASP A 71 -2.54 8.59 13.60
C ASP A 71 -3.16 7.21 13.90
N PHE A 72 -2.62 6.56 14.93
CA PHE A 72 -3.05 5.22 15.32
C PHE A 72 -4.51 5.16 15.75
N ASP A 73 -4.97 6.13 16.52
CA ASP A 73 -6.32 6.10 17.07
C ASP A 73 -7.37 6.29 15.96
N ALA A 74 -7.13 7.23 15.04
CA ALA A 74 -8.00 7.44 13.87
C ALA A 74 -7.99 6.23 12.94
N LEU A 75 -6.82 5.65 12.66
CA LEU A 75 -6.70 4.43 11.86
C LEU A 75 -7.45 3.27 12.50
N LYS A 76 -7.26 3.06 13.81
CA LYS A 76 -7.91 1.99 14.55
C LYS A 76 -9.43 2.13 14.55
N ALA A 77 -9.96 3.33 14.75
CA ALA A 77 -11.39 3.58 14.69
C ALA A 77 -11.98 3.24 13.32
N ALA A 78 -11.31 3.64 12.23
CA ALA A 78 -11.73 3.31 10.86
C ALA A 78 -11.64 1.81 10.57
N PHE A 79 -10.57 1.15 11.02
CA PHE A 79 -10.37 -0.29 10.88
C PHE A 79 -11.44 -1.11 11.62
N ASP A 80 -11.71 -0.75 12.87
CA ASP A 80 -12.73 -1.42 13.69
C ASP A 80 -14.15 -1.24 13.11
N ALA A 81 -14.46 -0.08 12.55
CA ALA A 81 -15.73 0.17 11.88
C ALA A 81 -15.87 -0.67 10.60
N ALA A 82 -14.79 -0.83 9.82
CA ALA A 82 -14.77 -1.59 8.58
C ALA A 82 -14.86 -3.10 8.80
N GLN A 83 -14.34 -3.63 9.91
CA GLN A 83 -14.27 -5.08 10.20
C GLN A 83 -13.83 -5.91 8.97
N PRO A 84 -12.66 -5.65 8.38
CA PRO A 84 -12.30 -6.18 7.09
C PRO A 84 -12.07 -7.69 7.10
N ASP A 85 -12.39 -8.35 5.99
CA ASP A 85 -12.00 -9.73 5.68
C ASP A 85 -10.59 -9.77 5.05
N ILE A 86 -10.23 -8.71 4.30
CA ILE A 86 -8.96 -8.57 3.59
C ILE A 86 -8.42 -7.14 3.80
N VAL A 87 -7.10 -7.03 4.01
CA VAL A 87 -6.41 -5.75 4.15
C VAL A 87 -5.33 -5.61 3.07
N LEU A 88 -5.35 -4.51 2.33
CA LEU A 88 -4.37 -4.18 1.30
C LEU A 88 -3.69 -2.86 1.68
N HIS A 89 -2.43 -2.94 2.07
CA HIS A 89 -1.67 -1.80 2.58
C HIS A 89 -0.81 -1.16 1.48
N LEU A 90 -1.27 -0.01 0.96
CA LEU A 90 -0.58 0.75 -0.07
C LEU A 90 -0.19 2.17 0.40
N ALA A 91 -0.64 2.61 1.58
CA ALA A 91 -0.28 3.92 2.11
C ALA A 91 1.23 4.03 2.30
N ALA A 92 1.83 5.03 1.69
CA ALA A 92 3.26 5.31 1.78
C ALA A 92 3.58 6.74 1.35
N GLN A 93 4.71 7.26 1.77
CA GLN A 93 5.42 8.33 1.07
C GLN A 93 6.27 7.66 -0.02
N PRO A 94 5.92 7.75 -1.32
CA PRO A 94 6.51 6.91 -2.36
C PRO A 94 7.59 7.60 -3.20
N ILE A 95 7.88 8.89 -2.97
CA ILE A 95 8.77 9.68 -3.80
C ILE A 95 10.18 9.72 -3.20
N VAL A 96 11.16 9.18 -3.94
CA VAL A 96 12.56 9.11 -3.47
C VAL A 96 13.12 10.51 -3.18
N ARG A 97 12.93 11.49 -4.08
CA ARG A 97 13.44 12.86 -3.88
C ARG A 97 12.85 13.52 -2.62
N ASP A 98 11.58 13.28 -2.32
CA ASP A 98 10.96 13.81 -1.12
C ASP A 98 11.46 13.12 0.15
N SER A 99 11.88 11.85 0.07
CA SER A 99 12.50 11.17 1.20
C SER A 99 13.83 11.78 1.64
N TYR A 100 14.57 12.39 0.71
CA TYR A 100 15.78 13.17 1.04
C TYR A 100 15.46 14.53 1.68
N LYS A 101 14.31 15.13 1.33
CA LYS A 101 13.88 16.43 1.90
C LYS A 101 13.36 16.26 3.32
N ASP A 102 12.57 15.20 3.55
CA ASP A 102 12.01 14.86 4.86
C ASP A 102 12.09 13.35 5.13
N PRO A 103 13.26 12.87 5.56
CA PRO A 103 13.44 11.46 5.88
C PRO A 103 12.61 11.04 7.10
N ARG A 104 12.44 11.92 8.08
CA ARG A 104 11.63 11.62 9.27
C ARG A 104 10.19 11.29 8.91
N TYR A 105 9.54 12.15 8.14
CA TYR A 105 8.18 11.92 7.64
C TYR A 105 8.10 10.60 6.85
N THR A 106 9.12 10.30 6.03
CA THR A 106 9.20 9.07 5.25
C THR A 106 9.21 7.83 6.15
N TYR A 107 10.04 7.80 7.20
CA TYR A 107 10.08 6.69 8.14
C TYR A 107 8.80 6.61 9.01
N GLU A 108 8.31 7.74 9.50
CA GLU A 108 7.05 7.77 10.26
C GLU A 108 5.89 7.19 9.44
N THR A 109 5.80 7.54 8.15
CA THR A 109 4.74 7.06 7.27
C THR A 109 4.94 5.60 6.89
N ASN A 110 6.13 5.24 6.39
CA ASN A 110 6.35 3.93 5.76
C ASN A 110 6.61 2.82 6.77
N VAL A 111 7.26 3.13 7.89
CA VAL A 111 7.56 2.14 8.93
C VAL A 111 6.50 2.19 10.02
N MET A 112 6.33 3.33 10.69
CA MET A 112 5.37 3.42 11.78
C MET A 112 3.93 3.28 11.31
N GLY A 113 3.58 3.80 10.10
CA GLY A 113 2.28 3.57 9.50
C GLY A 113 2.00 2.08 9.24
N THR A 114 3.01 1.30 8.79
CA THR A 114 2.90 -0.15 8.66
C THR A 114 2.72 -0.82 10.03
N VAL A 115 3.50 -0.42 11.04
CA VAL A 115 3.36 -0.93 12.42
C VAL A 115 1.97 -0.63 12.96
N ASN A 116 1.46 0.58 12.79
CA ASN A 116 0.11 0.97 13.23
C ASN A 116 -0.97 0.06 12.60
N LEU A 117 -0.88 -0.23 11.31
CA LEU A 117 -1.82 -1.12 10.65
C LEU A 117 -1.72 -2.56 11.16
N LEU A 118 -0.50 -3.09 11.30
CA LEU A 118 -0.28 -4.45 11.84
C LEU A 118 -0.76 -4.56 13.28
N GLU A 119 -0.65 -3.48 14.06
CA GLU A 119 -1.18 -3.41 15.42
C GLU A 119 -2.71 -3.42 15.44
N CYS A 120 -3.39 -2.73 14.51
CA CYS A 120 -4.84 -2.86 14.34
C CYS A 120 -5.25 -4.32 14.07
N VAL A 121 -4.51 -5.01 13.20
CA VAL A 121 -4.75 -6.44 12.89
C VAL A 121 -4.55 -7.32 14.13
N ARG A 122 -3.47 -7.12 14.88
CA ARG A 122 -3.15 -7.87 16.11
C ARG A 122 -4.22 -7.69 17.17
N LEU A 123 -4.67 -6.47 17.40
CA LEU A 123 -5.71 -6.16 18.35
C LEU A 123 -7.08 -6.75 17.92
N ALA A 124 -7.38 -6.73 16.62
CA ALA A 124 -8.57 -7.38 16.08
C ALA A 124 -8.51 -8.91 16.25
N GLN A 125 -7.32 -9.54 16.09
CA GLN A 125 -7.11 -10.96 16.36
C GLN A 125 -7.42 -11.31 17.82
N GLN A 126 -6.93 -10.54 18.77
CA GLN A 126 -7.22 -10.74 20.20
C GLN A 126 -8.71 -10.65 20.53
N GLN A 127 -9.48 -9.93 19.71
CA GLN A 127 -10.93 -9.79 19.84
C GLN A 127 -11.72 -10.80 19.01
N GLY A 128 -11.06 -11.76 18.37
CA GLY A 128 -11.72 -12.76 17.50
C GLY A 128 -12.30 -12.18 16.21
N ARG A 129 -11.83 -11.01 15.76
CA ARG A 129 -12.32 -10.27 14.58
C ARG A 129 -11.23 -9.99 13.54
N ALA A 130 -10.18 -10.81 13.52
CA ALA A 130 -9.06 -10.63 12.61
C ALA A 130 -9.48 -10.76 11.13
N PRO A 131 -8.88 -9.98 10.23
CA PRO A 131 -8.95 -10.25 8.80
C PRO A 131 -8.31 -11.61 8.48
N ARG A 132 -8.76 -12.24 7.39
CA ARG A 132 -8.15 -13.49 6.91
C ARG A 132 -6.82 -13.28 6.22
N SER A 133 -6.66 -12.12 5.57
CA SER A 133 -5.46 -11.81 4.78
C SER A 133 -5.06 -10.35 4.91
N VAL A 134 -3.75 -10.13 5.00
CA VAL A 134 -3.11 -8.81 4.98
C VAL A 134 -1.98 -8.84 3.96
N LEU A 135 -2.00 -7.93 3.00
CA LEU A 135 -0.93 -7.73 2.03
C LEU A 135 -0.29 -6.35 2.24
N ASN A 136 0.99 -6.33 2.56
CA ASN A 136 1.80 -5.11 2.60
C ASN A 136 2.52 -4.94 1.25
N VAL A 137 2.19 -3.87 0.52
CA VAL A 137 2.80 -3.56 -0.78
C VAL A 137 4.08 -2.75 -0.57
N THR A 138 5.21 -3.33 -0.99
CA THR A 138 6.53 -2.71 -0.88
C THR A 138 7.12 -2.40 -2.25
N THR A 139 8.43 -2.52 -2.44
CA THR A 139 9.12 -2.15 -3.68
C THR A 139 10.27 -3.12 -3.97
N ASP A 140 10.68 -3.20 -5.22
CA ASP A 140 11.91 -3.88 -5.66
C ASP A 140 13.20 -3.25 -5.09
N LYS A 141 13.13 -2.01 -4.62
CA LYS A 141 14.26 -1.24 -4.08
C LYS A 141 14.61 -1.58 -2.62
N VAL A 142 13.96 -2.58 -2.05
CA VAL A 142 14.22 -3.03 -0.66
C VAL A 142 15.51 -3.82 -0.51
N TYR A 143 16.05 -4.35 -1.61
CA TYR A 143 17.24 -5.20 -1.58
C TYR A 143 18.54 -4.41 -1.39
N HIS A 144 19.52 -5.03 -0.75
CA HIS A 144 20.90 -4.59 -0.87
C HIS A 144 21.32 -4.69 -2.34
N ASN A 145 21.71 -3.56 -2.95
CA ASN A 145 22.07 -3.53 -4.36
C ASN A 145 23.51 -3.99 -4.57
N ASN A 146 23.69 -5.19 -5.11
CA ASN A 146 25.00 -5.76 -5.44
C ASN A 146 25.46 -5.41 -6.87
N GLU A 147 24.65 -4.69 -7.66
CA GLU A 147 24.94 -4.31 -9.05
C GLU A 147 25.35 -5.46 -9.98
N TRP A 148 24.84 -6.65 -9.71
CA TRP A 148 25.08 -7.82 -10.55
C TRP A 148 24.08 -7.95 -11.70
N ALA A 149 24.36 -8.85 -12.66
CA ALA A 149 23.58 -8.96 -13.90
C ALA A 149 22.30 -9.81 -13.77
N TRP A 150 22.06 -10.49 -12.66
CA TRP A 150 20.87 -11.33 -12.44
C TRP A 150 19.91 -10.72 -11.41
N GLY A 151 18.65 -11.16 -11.49
CA GLY A 151 17.61 -10.69 -10.60
C GLY A 151 17.77 -11.16 -9.15
N TYR A 152 17.16 -10.40 -8.21
CA TYR A 152 17.15 -10.75 -6.79
C TYR A 152 16.06 -11.79 -6.49
N ARG A 153 16.32 -12.63 -5.48
CA ARG A 153 15.36 -13.58 -4.92
C ARG A 153 14.72 -12.97 -3.68
N GLU A 154 13.55 -13.49 -3.28
CA GLU A 154 12.81 -12.98 -2.13
C GLU A 154 13.57 -13.06 -0.81
N ASN A 155 14.51 -13.98 -0.67
CA ASN A 155 15.34 -14.19 0.52
C ASN A 155 16.68 -13.46 0.52
N GLU A 156 16.94 -12.60 -0.50
CA GLU A 156 18.15 -11.76 -0.51
C GLU A 156 18.09 -10.67 0.56
N PRO A 157 19.27 -10.19 1.04
CA PRO A 157 19.36 -9.19 2.09
C PRO A 157 18.58 -7.91 1.77
N LEU A 158 17.88 -7.39 2.78
CA LEU A 158 17.14 -6.14 2.70
C LEU A 158 17.99 -5.00 3.26
N ASP A 159 18.39 -4.08 2.37
CA ASP A 159 19.17 -2.89 2.72
C ASP A 159 19.01 -1.83 1.63
N GLY A 160 17.82 -1.27 1.50
CA GLY A 160 17.55 -0.17 0.57
C GLY A 160 18.44 1.03 0.83
N PHE A 161 19.02 1.62 -0.20
CA PHE A 161 20.09 2.62 -0.10
C PHE A 161 19.60 4.00 0.36
N ASP A 162 18.55 4.52 -0.27
CA ASP A 162 18.00 5.85 0.05
C ASP A 162 16.94 5.76 1.16
N PRO A 163 16.53 6.90 1.79
CA PRO A 163 15.58 6.87 2.91
C PRO A 163 14.23 6.23 2.54
N TYR A 164 13.74 6.40 1.30
CA TYR A 164 12.53 5.73 0.84
C TYR A 164 12.73 4.22 0.76
N SER A 165 13.75 3.78 0.03
CA SER A 165 14.06 2.36 -0.17
C SER A 165 14.31 1.66 1.16
N ASN A 166 15.11 2.28 2.05
CA ASN A 166 15.39 1.75 3.37
C ASN A 166 14.14 1.70 4.26
N SER A 167 13.28 2.72 4.22
CA SER A 167 12.02 2.69 4.96
C SER A 167 11.10 1.53 4.51
N LYS A 168 11.14 1.17 3.23
CA LYS A 168 10.41 -0.01 2.72
C LYS A 168 11.07 -1.32 3.14
N SER A 169 12.41 -1.39 3.22
CA SER A 169 13.11 -2.52 3.83
C SER A 169 12.70 -2.70 5.30
N CYS A 170 12.67 -1.62 6.07
CA CYS A 170 12.22 -1.64 7.46
C CYS A 170 10.74 -2.05 7.59
N SER A 171 9.87 -1.62 6.68
CA SER A 171 8.46 -2.04 6.63
C SER A 171 8.33 -3.56 6.42
N GLU A 172 9.16 -4.16 5.55
CA GLU A 172 9.23 -5.62 5.38
C GLU A 172 9.71 -6.33 6.64
N LEU A 173 10.79 -5.84 7.25
CA LEU A 173 11.33 -6.41 8.49
C LEU A 173 10.32 -6.34 9.65
N ALA A 174 9.62 -5.21 9.79
CA ALA A 174 8.53 -5.08 10.76
C ALA A 174 7.40 -6.08 10.48
N THR A 175 6.98 -6.20 9.22
CA THR A 175 5.95 -7.17 8.82
C THR A 175 6.37 -8.60 9.14
N HIS A 176 7.61 -8.98 8.82
CA HIS A 176 8.16 -10.29 9.12
C HIS A 176 8.23 -10.57 10.64
N SER A 177 8.60 -9.56 11.44
CA SER A 177 8.58 -9.66 12.89
C SER A 177 7.17 -9.94 13.42
N TYR A 178 6.15 -9.23 12.92
CA TYR A 178 4.76 -9.47 13.31
C TYR A 178 4.25 -10.86 12.90
N ILE A 179 4.61 -11.33 11.69
CA ILE A 179 4.26 -12.69 11.24
C ILE A 179 4.79 -13.72 12.24
N ASN A 180 6.07 -13.64 12.61
CA ASN A 180 6.70 -14.62 13.47
C ASN A 180 6.24 -14.53 14.94
N SER A 181 5.96 -13.33 15.43
CA SER A 181 5.67 -13.10 16.85
C SER A 181 4.18 -13.20 17.19
N PHE A 182 3.27 -12.83 16.26
CA PHE A 182 1.85 -12.68 16.56
C PHE A 182 0.94 -13.48 15.64
N PHE A 183 1.38 -13.80 14.41
CA PHE A 183 0.55 -14.48 13.40
C PHE A 183 1.11 -15.84 13.00
N ALA A 184 2.02 -16.41 13.81
CA ALA A 184 2.64 -17.71 13.54
C ALA A 184 1.63 -18.88 13.51
N ASP A 185 0.49 -18.74 14.18
CA ASP A 185 -0.64 -19.70 14.17
C ASP A 185 -1.41 -19.72 12.85
N LYS A 186 -1.07 -18.81 11.91
CA LYS A 186 -1.70 -18.66 10.59
C LYS A 186 -3.20 -18.37 10.61
N THR A 187 -3.73 -17.86 11.71
CA THR A 187 -5.12 -17.37 11.76
C THR A 187 -5.30 -16.16 10.85
N VAL A 188 -4.22 -15.37 10.67
CA VAL A 188 -4.12 -14.28 9.70
C VAL A 188 -3.00 -14.58 8.72
N ALA A 189 -3.30 -14.67 7.43
CA ALA A 189 -2.31 -14.80 6.37
C ALA A 189 -1.72 -13.42 6.07
N VAL A 190 -0.50 -13.12 6.55
CA VAL A 190 0.19 -11.86 6.28
C VAL A 190 1.32 -12.10 5.30
N SER A 191 1.43 -11.23 4.29
CA SER A 191 2.48 -11.29 3.27
C SER A 191 2.93 -9.89 2.83
N THR A 192 4.11 -9.82 2.22
CA THR A 192 4.59 -8.64 1.50
C THR A 192 4.61 -8.90 0.00
N ALA A 193 4.44 -7.84 -0.80
CA ALA A 193 4.57 -7.92 -2.26
C ALA A 193 5.49 -6.81 -2.76
N ARG A 194 6.60 -7.20 -3.37
CA ARG A 194 7.58 -6.31 -3.96
C ARG A 194 7.26 -6.09 -5.43
N ALA A 195 7.23 -4.84 -5.85
CA ALA A 195 6.96 -4.48 -7.24
C ALA A 195 7.94 -3.39 -7.69
N GLY A 196 8.29 -3.42 -8.97
CA GLY A 196 8.99 -2.34 -9.65
C GLY A 196 8.08 -1.13 -9.89
N ASN A 197 8.51 -0.25 -10.80
CA ASN A 197 7.73 0.93 -11.17
C ASN A 197 6.41 0.50 -11.84
N VAL A 198 5.31 1.03 -11.32
CA VAL A 198 3.98 0.81 -11.88
C VAL A 198 3.67 1.93 -12.87
N ILE A 199 3.25 1.57 -14.08
CA ILE A 199 2.93 2.47 -15.17
C ILE A 199 1.45 2.27 -15.53
N GLY A 200 0.73 3.36 -15.73
CA GLY A 200 -0.67 3.31 -16.14
C GLY A 200 -1.29 4.70 -16.28
N GLY A 201 -2.46 4.78 -16.90
CA GLY A 201 -3.21 6.03 -17.03
C GLY A 201 -3.62 6.59 -15.66
N GLY A 202 -3.59 7.92 -15.51
CA GLY A 202 -3.99 8.60 -14.28
C GLY A 202 -2.90 8.73 -13.21
N ASP A 203 -1.64 8.46 -13.54
CA ASP A 203 -0.48 8.84 -12.71
C ASP A 203 -0.11 10.30 -13.03
N PHE A 204 -0.38 11.20 -12.09
CA PHE A 204 -0.08 12.63 -12.20
C PHE A 204 1.03 13.06 -11.23
N ALA A 205 1.69 12.13 -10.57
CA ALA A 205 2.76 12.43 -9.62
C ALA A 205 3.98 13.03 -10.35
N ASN A 206 4.71 13.91 -9.64
CA ASN A 206 5.99 14.43 -10.09
C ASN A 206 7.09 13.36 -9.90
N ASP A 207 8.23 13.59 -10.54
CA ASP A 207 9.40 12.69 -10.45
C ASP A 207 9.08 11.24 -10.87
N ARG A 208 8.20 11.10 -11.88
CA ARG A 208 7.81 9.85 -12.52
C ARG A 208 8.13 9.92 -14.00
N ILE A 209 8.99 9.03 -14.50
CA ILE A 209 9.54 9.11 -15.87
C ILE A 209 8.44 9.24 -16.94
N ILE A 210 7.40 8.42 -16.90
CA ILE A 210 6.35 8.45 -17.93
C ILE A 210 5.47 9.71 -17.82
N PRO A 211 4.90 10.06 -16.65
CA PRO A 211 4.17 11.32 -16.49
C PRO A 211 5.01 12.56 -16.84
N ASP A 212 6.31 12.57 -16.50
CA ASP A 212 7.18 13.70 -16.80
C ASP A 212 7.41 13.82 -18.31
N CYS A 213 7.73 12.73 -19.02
CA CYS A 213 7.85 12.75 -20.48
C CYS A 213 6.58 13.27 -21.17
N VAL A 214 5.40 12.80 -20.74
CA VAL A 214 4.11 13.26 -21.33
C VAL A 214 3.86 14.75 -21.06
N ARG A 215 4.25 15.26 -19.89
CA ARG A 215 4.14 16.70 -19.59
C ARG A 215 5.10 17.55 -20.41
N ASP A 216 6.34 17.10 -20.57
CA ASP A 216 7.37 17.81 -21.31
C ASP A 216 7.04 17.86 -22.80
N ASP A 217 6.55 16.77 -23.41
CA ASP A 217 6.10 16.74 -24.78
C ASP A 217 4.93 17.71 -25.04
N ALA A 218 4.04 17.87 -24.07
CA ALA A 218 2.90 18.80 -24.17
C ALA A 218 3.35 20.29 -24.13
N VAL A 219 4.57 20.58 -23.66
CA VAL A 219 5.14 21.93 -23.60
C VAL A 219 5.92 22.28 -24.87
N VAL A 220 6.41 21.29 -25.62
CA VAL A 220 7.23 21.46 -26.83
C VAL A 220 6.40 21.39 -28.12
N GLY A 221 5.15 20.98 -28.08
CA GLY A 221 4.17 20.97 -29.16
C GLY A 221 3.31 22.22 -29.14
#